data_e99522c4d627a3acc26b2b4ee2e42dd2
#
_entry.id   e99522c4d627a3acc26b2b4ee2e42dd2
#
_cell.length_a   1.000
_cell.length_b   1.000
_cell.length_c   1.000
_cell.angle_alpha   90.00
_cell.angle_beta   90.00
_cell.angle_gamma   90.00
#
_symmetry.space_group_name_H-M   'P 1'
#
loop_
_entity.id
_entity.type
_entity.pdbx_description
1 polymer ?
#
loop_
_entity_poly.entity_id
_entity_poly.type
_entity_poly.pdbx_seq_one_letter_code
_entity_poly.pdbx_strand_id
1 'polypeptide(L)'
;MDRPDHARPDSSAPPPATTSPGLPSPGLGYGTPPPYGAPAPYAGSPDGAVQGYWGQPPIGQVRGTGVAMLLTLVTFGIYPLYYYFCVHEEMKRHTGAGLGGGVALALAFFVGIASPYLLSSEVGQLSSRRGTTPPVTGLTGLWYFPGMFLLVGPIIWFVKTNGALNDYWRSQGATG
;
A
#
# COMPACT_ATOMS: atom_id res chain seq x y z
N MET A 1 42.00 -72.61 2.46
CA MET A 1 42.36 -71.85 1.26
C MET A 1 41.60 -70.54 1.34
N ASP A 2 42.19 -69.61 2.12
CA ASP A 2 41.59 -68.33 2.38
C ASP A 2 42.28 -67.28 1.52
N ARG A 3 41.50 -66.50 0.82
CA ARG A 3 41.94 -65.43 -0.02
C ARG A 3 41.70 -64.12 0.72
N PRO A 4 42.70 -63.27 0.97
CA PRO A 4 42.48 -62.01 1.67
C PRO A 4 41.87 -60.97 0.72
N ASP A 5 40.87 -60.31 1.30
CA ASP A 5 40.10 -59.22 0.77
C ASP A 5 40.98 -57.96 0.59
N HIS A 6 41.06 -57.47 -0.64
CA HIS A 6 41.78 -56.21 -0.94
C HIS A 6 40.82 -55.02 -0.70
N ALA A 7 41.01 -54.36 0.43
CA ALA A 7 40.38 -53.10 0.72
C ALA A 7 40.83 -52.03 -0.33
N ARG A 8 39.85 -51.49 -1.05
CA ARG A 8 40.01 -50.36 -1.96
C ARG A 8 40.13 -49.07 -1.14
N PRO A 9 41.09 -48.18 -1.35
CA PRO A 9 41.10 -46.88 -0.68
C PRO A 9 40.05 -45.96 -1.27
N ASP A 10 39.26 -45.39 -0.36
CA ASP A 10 38.19 -44.39 -0.65
C ASP A 10 38.87 -43.07 -1.03
N SER A 11 38.77 -42.69 -2.31
CA SER A 11 39.28 -41.44 -2.85
C SER A 11 38.16 -40.42 -3.09
N SER A 12 37.58 -39.91 -2.01
CA SER A 12 36.66 -38.83 -2.05
C SER A 12 37.01 -37.69 -1.07
N ALA A 13 38.21 -37.18 -1.20
CA ALA A 13 38.56 -35.91 -0.59
C ALA A 13 38.55 -34.82 -1.67
N PRO A 14 37.78 -33.73 -1.53
CA PRO A 14 37.85 -32.62 -2.46
C PRO A 14 39.18 -31.89 -2.32
N PRO A 15 39.72 -31.35 -3.42
CA PRO A 15 41.00 -30.62 -3.39
C PRO A 15 40.86 -29.32 -2.59
N PRO A 16 41.93 -28.85 -1.93
CA PRO A 16 41.90 -27.61 -1.17
C PRO A 16 41.71 -26.41 -2.11
N ALA A 17 40.81 -25.51 -1.68
CA ALA A 17 40.54 -24.27 -2.38
C ALA A 17 41.79 -23.38 -2.45
N THR A 18 42.27 -23.12 -3.64
CA THR A 18 43.30 -22.13 -3.92
C THR A 18 42.70 -20.72 -3.73
N THR A 19 43.09 -20.05 -2.66
CA THR A 19 42.84 -18.63 -2.43
C THR A 19 43.66 -17.81 -3.41
N SER A 20 43.04 -17.29 -4.46
CA SER A 20 43.62 -16.22 -5.29
C SER A 20 43.40 -14.87 -4.59
N PRO A 21 44.44 -13.99 -4.59
CA PRO A 21 44.30 -12.64 -4.05
C PRO A 21 43.27 -11.84 -4.87
N GLY A 22 42.27 -11.31 -4.21
CA GLY A 22 41.20 -10.57 -4.83
C GLY A 22 41.64 -9.26 -5.45
N LEU A 23 41.33 -9.09 -6.73
CA LEU A 23 41.24 -7.77 -7.37
C LEU A 23 39.91 -7.12 -6.91
N PRO A 24 39.91 -5.82 -6.59
CA PRO A 24 38.66 -5.13 -6.29
C PRO A 24 37.81 -5.04 -7.56
N SER A 25 36.69 -5.74 -7.59
CA SER A 25 35.70 -5.59 -8.64
C SER A 25 35.05 -4.22 -8.51
N PRO A 26 34.93 -3.42 -9.59
CA PRO A 26 34.06 -2.26 -9.59
C PRO A 26 32.60 -2.76 -9.46
N GLY A 27 32.00 -2.48 -8.33
CA GLY A 27 30.61 -2.88 -8.02
C GLY A 27 29.61 -2.17 -8.91
N LEU A 28 29.34 -2.74 -10.08
CA LEU A 28 28.05 -2.57 -10.74
C LEU A 28 27.15 -3.67 -10.20
N GLY A 29 26.47 -3.36 -9.10
CA GLY A 29 25.44 -4.21 -8.55
C GLY A 29 24.28 -4.30 -9.55
N TYR A 30 24.32 -5.30 -10.41
CA TYR A 30 23.10 -5.76 -11.09
C TYR A 30 22.22 -6.40 -10.01
N GLY A 31 21.33 -5.58 -9.42
CA GLY A 31 20.26 -6.11 -8.59
C GLY A 31 19.50 -7.16 -9.39
N THR A 32 19.23 -8.30 -8.77
CA THR A 32 18.34 -9.31 -9.34
C THR A 32 17.07 -8.65 -9.83
N PRO A 33 16.63 -8.91 -11.08
CA PRO A 33 15.36 -8.35 -11.57
C PRO A 33 14.23 -8.77 -10.63
N PRO A 34 13.31 -7.84 -10.31
CA PRO A 34 12.17 -8.16 -9.45
C PRO A 34 11.37 -9.31 -10.06
N PRO A 35 10.75 -10.19 -9.24
CA PRO A 35 9.93 -11.28 -9.73
C PRO A 35 8.83 -10.73 -10.63
N TYR A 36 8.58 -11.42 -11.74
CA TYR A 36 7.57 -11.09 -12.74
C TYR A 36 6.22 -10.85 -12.06
N GLY A 37 5.70 -9.61 -12.17
CA GLY A 37 4.43 -9.21 -11.57
C GLY A 37 4.51 -8.07 -10.54
N ALA A 38 5.70 -7.61 -10.14
CA ALA A 38 5.80 -6.39 -9.36
C ALA A 38 5.51 -5.17 -10.27
N PRO A 39 4.56 -4.29 -9.89
CA PRO A 39 4.34 -3.06 -10.65
C PRO A 39 5.62 -2.24 -10.67
N ALA A 40 6.01 -1.77 -11.86
CA ALA A 40 7.17 -0.91 -12.01
C ALA A 40 7.02 0.34 -11.11
N PRO A 41 8.10 0.78 -10.44
CA PRO A 41 8.08 2.04 -9.70
C PRO A 41 7.68 3.16 -10.66
N TYR A 42 6.67 3.94 -10.30
CA TYR A 42 6.20 5.07 -11.09
C TYR A 42 7.35 6.08 -11.24
N ALA A 43 8.01 6.09 -12.38
CA ALA A 43 8.92 7.15 -12.78
C ALA A 43 8.08 8.34 -13.23
N GLY A 44 7.83 9.29 -12.35
CA GLY A 44 7.06 10.49 -12.72
C GLY A 44 6.52 11.33 -11.58
N SER A 45 7.26 11.51 -10.49
CA SER A 45 7.01 12.65 -9.59
C SER A 45 8.13 13.67 -9.79
N PRO A 46 7.81 14.94 -10.11
CA PRO A 46 8.83 16.01 -10.29
C PRO A 46 9.52 16.41 -8.98
N ASP A 47 9.07 15.94 -7.85
CA ASP A 47 9.70 16.20 -6.56
C ASP A 47 10.72 15.09 -6.26
N GLY A 48 11.97 15.35 -6.63
CA GLY A 48 13.13 14.48 -6.48
C GLY A 48 13.54 14.19 -5.03
N ALA A 49 12.64 13.76 -4.20
CA ALA A 49 12.88 13.43 -2.81
C ALA A 49 12.25 12.10 -2.43
N VAL A 50 12.52 11.03 -3.18
CA VAL A 50 12.32 9.69 -2.61
C VAL A 50 13.39 8.74 -3.13
N GLN A 51 14.60 8.88 -2.68
CA GLN A 51 15.40 7.70 -2.45
C GLN A 51 14.88 7.07 -1.15
N GLY A 52 13.70 6.45 -1.26
CA GLY A 52 13.13 5.63 -0.20
C GLY A 52 14.04 4.45 0.04
N TYR A 53 14.40 4.24 1.26
CA TYR A 53 14.95 3.00 1.79
C TYR A 53 14.30 1.81 1.09
N TRP A 54 15.09 0.97 0.45
CA TRP A 54 14.65 -0.29 -0.14
C TRP A 54 13.98 -1.13 0.94
N GLY A 55 12.66 -1.14 1.00
CA GLY A 55 11.96 -2.06 1.88
C GLY A 55 10.56 -1.69 2.37
N GLN A 56 10.19 -0.43 2.46
CA GLN A 56 8.85 -0.09 2.99
C GLN A 56 8.02 0.74 2.00
N PRO A 57 6.79 0.32 1.70
CA PRO A 57 5.90 1.12 0.87
C PRO A 57 5.58 2.46 1.57
N PRO A 58 5.37 3.55 0.82
CA PRO A 58 5.07 4.85 1.41
C PRO A 58 3.81 4.77 2.28
N ILE A 59 3.89 5.36 3.47
CA ILE A 59 2.80 5.40 4.43
C ILE A 59 1.92 6.61 4.14
N GLY A 60 0.60 6.46 4.21
CA GLY A 60 -0.35 7.55 4.05
C GLY A 60 -0.44 8.44 5.29
N GLN A 61 -1.21 9.52 5.19
CA GLN A 61 -1.34 10.51 6.24
C GLN A 61 -2.58 10.25 7.11
N VAL A 62 -2.40 10.42 8.43
CA VAL A 62 -3.53 10.48 9.38
C VAL A 62 -4.19 11.86 9.28
N ARG A 63 -5.50 11.88 9.03
CA ARG A 63 -6.28 13.11 8.89
C ARG A 63 -7.32 13.22 9.97
N GLY A 64 -7.29 14.30 10.74
CA GLY A 64 -8.29 14.56 11.78
C GLY A 64 -9.69 14.63 11.17
N THR A 65 -10.58 13.74 11.61
CA THR A 65 -11.97 13.66 11.10
C THR A 65 -12.73 14.97 11.26
N GLY A 66 -12.59 15.62 12.42
CA GLY A 66 -13.24 16.92 12.69
C GLY A 66 -12.72 18.04 11.79
N VAL A 67 -11.39 18.08 11.55
CA VAL A 67 -10.78 19.08 10.66
C VAL A 67 -11.27 18.87 9.23
N ALA A 68 -11.31 17.63 8.75
CA ALA A 68 -11.78 17.33 7.41
C ALA A 68 -13.27 17.69 7.21
N MET A 69 -14.12 17.47 8.23
CA MET A 69 -15.51 17.89 8.22
C MET A 69 -15.65 19.42 8.19
N LEU A 70 -14.87 20.12 9.03
CA LEU A 70 -14.85 21.58 9.05
C LEU A 70 -14.41 22.14 7.69
N LEU A 71 -13.35 21.61 7.10
CA LEU A 71 -12.89 22.00 5.77
C LEU A 71 -13.95 21.73 4.72
N THR A 72 -14.66 20.62 4.79
CA THR A 72 -15.79 20.34 3.88
C THR A 72 -16.87 21.42 3.94
N LEU A 73 -17.20 21.86 5.16
CA LEU A 73 -18.20 22.92 5.37
C LEU A 73 -17.71 24.27 4.85
N VAL A 74 -16.48 24.67 5.25
CA VAL A 74 -15.89 25.97 4.88
C VAL A 74 -15.65 26.10 3.38
N THR A 75 -15.29 25.00 2.70
CA THR A 75 -15.05 24.98 1.25
C THR A 75 -16.30 24.69 0.42
N PHE A 76 -17.51 24.69 1.03
CA PHE A 76 -18.79 24.38 0.36
C PHE A 76 -18.73 23.06 -0.45
N GLY A 77 -18.06 22.03 0.10
CA GLY A 77 -18.00 20.72 -0.54
C GLY A 77 -16.86 20.53 -1.57
N ILE A 78 -15.96 21.51 -1.74
CA ILE A 78 -14.77 21.34 -2.60
C ILE A 78 -13.73 20.43 -1.95
N TYR A 79 -13.54 20.55 -0.64
CA TYR A 79 -12.56 19.76 0.10
C TYR A 79 -12.71 18.23 -0.08
N PRO A 80 -13.90 17.63 -0.12
CA PRO A 80 -14.05 16.20 -0.42
C PRO A 80 -13.40 15.75 -1.72
N LEU A 81 -13.39 16.54 -2.77
CA LEU A 81 -12.72 16.20 -4.04
C LEU A 81 -11.20 16.06 -3.84
N TYR A 82 -10.61 17.02 -3.12
CA TYR A 82 -9.19 16.95 -2.74
C TYR A 82 -8.93 15.73 -1.84
N TYR A 83 -9.79 15.50 -0.84
CA TYR A 83 -9.69 14.37 0.05
C TYR A 83 -9.71 13.04 -0.70
N TYR A 84 -10.66 12.84 -1.63
CA TYR A 84 -10.75 11.64 -2.46
C TYR A 84 -9.48 11.42 -3.26
N PHE A 85 -8.97 12.49 -3.90
CA PHE A 85 -7.71 12.42 -4.66
C PHE A 85 -6.56 11.93 -3.77
N CYS A 86 -6.32 12.59 -2.65
CA CYS A 86 -5.20 12.28 -1.76
C CYS A 86 -5.28 10.85 -1.20
N VAL A 87 -6.43 10.46 -0.68
CA VAL A 87 -6.60 9.18 0.01
C VAL A 87 -6.44 8.00 -0.96
N HIS A 88 -7.05 8.08 -2.14
CA HIS A 88 -6.91 7.01 -3.14
C HIS A 88 -5.51 6.94 -3.73
N GLU A 89 -4.83 8.09 -3.87
CA GLU A 89 -3.45 8.11 -4.33
C GLU A 89 -2.50 7.50 -3.29
N GLU A 90 -2.69 7.82 -2.02
CA GLU A 90 -1.92 7.23 -0.92
C GLU A 90 -2.12 5.72 -0.83
N MET A 91 -3.36 5.25 -0.90
CA MET A 91 -3.65 3.82 -0.89
C MET A 91 -3.02 3.09 -2.07
N LYS A 92 -3.08 3.69 -3.28
CA LYS A 92 -2.46 3.12 -4.48
C LYS A 92 -0.94 3.06 -4.37
N ARG A 93 -0.30 4.13 -3.91
CA ARG A 93 1.16 4.15 -3.71
C ARG A 93 1.61 3.13 -2.67
N HIS A 94 0.82 2.95 -1.61
CA HIS A 94 1.11 2.00 -0.54
C HIS A 94 0.96 0.54 -0.98
N THR A 95 -0.10 0.23 -1.71
CA THR A 95 -0.45 -1.17 -2.04
C THR A 95 -0.06 -1.59 -3.45
N GLY A 96 0.29 -0.64 -4.33
CA GLY A 96 0.48 -0.86 -5.76
C GLY A 96 -0.83 -1.13 -6.52
N ALA A 97 -1.99 -1.09 -5.85
CA ALA A 97 -3.29 -1.40 -6.44
C ALA A 97 -4.38 -0.44 -5.92
N GLY A 98 -5.49 -0.35 -6.65
CA GLY A 98 -6.59 0.56 -6.37
C GLY A 98 -6.79 1.57 -7.49
N LEU A 99 -7.80 2.42 -7.35
CA LEU A 99 -8.17 3.40 -8.38
C LEU A 99 -7.10 4.47 -8.60
N GLY A 100 -6.46 4.92 -7.52
CA GLY A 100 -5.58 6.09 -7.52
C GLY A 100 -6.34 7.42 -7.58
N GLY A 101 -5.62 8.49 -7.24
CA GLY A 101 -6.22 9.80 -7.02
C GLY A 101 -6.94 10.37 -8.25
N GLY A 102 -6.35 10.28 -9.44
CA GLY A 102 -6.94 10.84 -10.66
C GLY A 102 -8.26 10.19 -11.04
N VAL A 103 -8.33 8.86 -11.02
CA VAL A 103 -9.56 8.12 -11.31
C VAL A 103 -10.61 8.36 -10.23
N ALA A 104 -10.19 8.35 -8.95
CA ALA A 104 -11.09 8.61 -7.84
C ALA A 104 -11.69 10.02 -7.90
N LEU A 105 -10.88 11.04 -8.26
CA LEU A 105 -11.37 12.40 -8.46
C LEU A 105 -12.39 12.49 -9.59
N ALA A 106 -12.10 11.86 -10.74
CA ALA A 106 -13.03 11.83 -11.87
C ALA A 106 -14.36 11.16 -11.47
N LEU A 107 -14.31 10.02 -10.79
CA LEU A 107 -15.49 9.33 -10.30
C LEU A 107 -16.25 10.17 -9.26
N ALA A 108 -15.57 10.86 -8.35
CA ALA A 108 -16.20 11.75 -7.38
C ALA A 108 -16.94 12.91 -8.07
N PHE A 109 -16.38 13.42 -9.15
CA PHE A 109 -17.00 14.53 -9.91
C PHE A 109 -18.19 14.07 -10.75
N PHE A 110 -18.04 12.97 -11.51
CA PHE A 110 -19.07 12.51 -12.47
C PHE A 110 -20.08 11.54 -11.86
N VAL A 111 -19.68 10.75 -10.87
CA VAL A 111 -20.50 9.69 -10.25
C VAL A 111 -20.41 9.77 -8.73
N GLY A 112 -20.63 10.97 -8.17
CA GLY A 112 -20.43 11.25 -6.74
C GLY A 112 -21.10 10.25 -5.77
N ILE A 113 -22.23 9.67 -6.16
CA ILE A 113 -22.96 8.67 -5.35
C ILE A 113 -22.15 7.37 -5.20
N ALA A 114 -21.36 6.96 -6.20
CA ALA A 114 -20.58 5.74 -6.13
C ALA A 114 -19.30 5.89 -5.29
N SER A 115 -18.77 7.11 -5.19
CA SER A 115 -17.49 7.38 -4.53
C SER A 115 -17.42 6.91 -3.07
N PRO A 116 -18.46 7.08 -2.21
CA PRO A 116 -18.42 6.57 -0.84
C PRO A 116 -18.33 5.05 -0.74
N TYR A 117 -18.95 4.33 -1.67
CA TYR A 117 -18.87 2.87 -1.72
C TYR A 117 -17.48 2.40 -2.13
N LEU A 118 -16.90 3.04 -3.16
CA LEU A 118 -15.57 2.73 -3.66
C LEU A 118 -14.52 3.01 -2.59
N LEU A 119 -14.55 4.19 -1.96
CA LEU A 119 -13.61 4.54 -0.90
C LEU A 119 -13.70 3.54 0.27
N SER A 120 -14.90 3.26 0.77
CA SER A 120 -15.09 2.30 1.87
C SER A 120 -14.60 0.90 1.51
N SER A 121 -14.79 0.47 0.25
CA SER A 121 -14.30 -0.80 -0.25
C SER A 121 -12.77 -0.85 -0.28
N GLU A 122 -12.11 0.18 -0.81
CA GLU A 122 -10.64 0.23 -0.86
C GLU A 122 -10.02 0.28 0.55
N VAL A 123 -10.57 1.08 1.45
CA VAL A 123 -10.14 1.12 2.85
C VAL A 123 -10.29 -0.26 3.52
N GLY A 124 -11.39 -0.95 3.28
CA GLY A 124 -11.59 -2.31 3.79
C GLY A 124 -10.56 -3.31 3.23
N GLN A 125 -10.22 -3.18 1.95
CA GLN A 125 -9.23 -4.03 1.30
C GLN A 125 -7.82 -3.88 1.90
N LEU A 126 -7.44 -2.70 2.41
CA LEU A 126 -6.17 -2.52 3.11
C LEU A 126 -6.04 -3.48 4.30
N SER A 127 -7.10 -3.59 5.11
CA SER A 127 -7.13 -4.51 6.25
C SER A 127 -7.16 -5.98 5.82
N SER A 128 -7.98 -6.31 4.80
CA SER A 128 -8.06 -7.67 4.26
C SER A 128 -6.73 -8.19 3.72
N ARG A 129 -5.96 -7.33 3.05
CA ARG A 129 -4.62 -7.69 2.54
C ARG A 129 -3.63 -8.04 3.66
N ARG A 130 -3.88 -7.56 4.87
CA ARG A 130 -3.10 -7.90 6.07
C ARG A 130 -3.63 -9.13 6.82
N GLY A 131 -4.65 -9.79 6.29
CA GLY A 131 -5.29 -10.93 6.94
C GLY A 131 -6.15 -10.54 8.16
N THR A 132 -6.52 -9.26 8.30
CA THR A 132 -7.40 -8.78 9.37
C THR A 132 -8.82 -8.54 8.85
N THR A 133 -9.80 -8.68 9.73
CA THR A 133 -11.20 -8.38 9.37
C THR A 133 -11.35 -6.91 9.00
N PRO A 134 -11.93 -6.59 7.82
CA PRO A 134 -12.11 -5.20 7.42
C PRO A 134 -13.12 -4.48 8.31
N PRO A 135 -12.75 -3.33 8.92
CA PRO A 135 -13.67 -2.56 9.78
C PRO A 135 -14.75 -1.83 8.97
N VAL A 136 -14.50 -1.61 7.70
CA VAL A 136 -15.45 -1.01 6.74
C VAL A 136 -15.42 -1.81 5.43
N THR A 137 -16.54 -1.77 4.71
CA THR A 137 -16.70 -2.43 3.40
C THR A 137 -17.45 -1.49 2.45
N GLY A 138 -17.59 -1.87 1.19
CA GLY A 138 -18.43 -1.12 0.25
C GLY A 138 -19.84 -0.82 0.79
N LEU A 139 -20.43 -1.76 1.56
CA LEU A 139 -21.74 -1.56 2.18
C LEU A 139 -21.76 -0.41 3.21
N THR A 140 -20.63 -0.01 3.76
CA THR A 140 -20.55 1.18 4.62
C THR A 140 -20.97 2.44 3.85
N GLY A 141 -20.86 2.46 2.52
CA GLY A 141 -21.37 3.51 1.65
C GLY A 141 -22.89 3.74 1.73
N LEU A 142 -23.65 2.75 2.20
CA LEU A 142 -25.11 2.92 2.45
C LEU A 142 -25.41 4.01 3.49
N TRP A 143 -24.52 4.28 4.40
CA TRP A 143 -24.65 5.40 5.32
C TRP A 143 -24.57 6.74 4.59
N TYR A 144 -23.83 6.83 3.49
CA TYR A 144 -23.82 8.03 2.68
C TYR A 144 -25.09 8.11 1.82
N PHE A 145 -25.34 7.10 1.00
CA PHE A 145 -26.54 7.02 0.15
C PHE A 145 -27.12 5.61 0.23
N PRO A 146 -28.39 5.43 0.60
CA PRO A 146 -29.43 6.45 0.80
C PRO A 146 -29.42 7.16 2.18
N GLY A 147 -28.45 6.91 3.06
CA GLY A 147 -28.39 7.49 4.41
C GLY A 147 -28.36 9.04 4.44
N MET A 148 -28.02 9.69 3.32
CA MET A 148 -28.07 11.15 3.21
C MET A 148 -29.47 11.74 3.45
N PHE A 149 -30.53 10.99 3.18
CA PHE A 149 -31.92 11.43 3.46
C PHE A 149 -32.19 11.59 4.96
N LEU A 150 -31.36 10.97 5.80
CA LEU A 150 -31.41 11.13 7.25
C LEU A 150 -30.51 12.27 7.76
N LEU A 151 -29.88 13.03 6.87
CA LEU A 151 -28.92 14.13 7.11
C LEU A 151 -27.64 13.71 7.88
N VAL A 152 -27.75 12.77 8.82
CA VAL A 152 -26.61 12.27 9.62
C VAL A 152 -25.82 11.15 8.92
N GLY A 153 -26.38 10.55 7.88
CA GLY A 153 -25.79 9.43 7.17
C GLY A 153 -24.39 9.71 6.62
N PRO A 154 -24.15 10.79 5.88
CA PRO A 154 -22.84 11.14 5.37
C PRO A 154 -21.80 11.37 6.49
N ILE A 155 -22.23 11.91 7.63
CA ILE A 155 -21.38 12.11 8.80
C ILE A 155 -20.94 10.76 9.37
N ILE A 156 -21.89 9.85 9.59
CA ILE A 156 -21.60 8.50 10.10
C ILE A 156 -20.66 7.75 9.14
N TRP A 157 -20.97 7.80 7.84
CA TRP A 157 -20.13 7.19 6.83
C TRP A 157 -18.69 7.72 6.90
N PHE A 158 -18.53 9.05 6.94
CA PHE A 158 -17.21 9.68 6.96
C PHE A 158 -16.42 9.33 8.21
N VAL A 159 -17.05 9.38 9.38
CA VAL A 159 -16.42 9.01 10.66
C VAL A 159 -15.91 7.57 10.61
N LYS A 160 -16.73 6.63 10.14
CA LYS A 160 -16.36 5.21 10.03
C LYS A 160 -15.21 4.99 9.04
N THR A 161 -15.34 5.54 7.84
CA THR A 161 -14.38 5.28 6.76
C THR A 161 -13.04 5.97 7.01
N ASN A 162 -13.05 7.26 7.40
CA ASN A 162 -11.83 7.98 7.74
C ASN A 162 -11.19 7.46 9.04
N GLY A 163 -11.98 7.06 10.02
CA GLY A 163 -11.49 6.40 11.23
C GLY A 163 -10.73 5.11 10.91
N ALA A 164 -11.35 4.21 10.14
CA ALA A 164 -10.74 2.95 9.71
C ALA A 164 -9.44 3.17 8.93
N LEU A 165 -9.39 4.17 8.05
CA LEU A 165 -8.21 4.53 7.28
C LEU A 165 -7.10 5.08 8.19
N ASN A 166 -7.44 5.96 9.12
CA ASN A 166 -6.48 6.50 10.08
C ASN A 166 -5.89 5.41 10.98
N ASP A 167 -6.71 4.47 11.44
CA ASP A 167 -6.26 3.34 12.26
C ASP A 167 -5.31 2.43 11.47
N TYR A 168 -5.62 2.24 10.19
CA TYR A 168 -4.71 1.53 9.30
C TYR A 168 -3.36 2.26 9.18
N TRP A 169 -3.34 3.57 8.90
CA TRP A 169 -2.08 4.32 8.77
C TRP A 169 -1.28 4.37 10.07
N ARG A 170 -1.94 4.53 11.22
CA ARG A 170 -1.28 4.44 12.53
C ARG A 170 -0.63 3.08 12.74
N SER A 171 -1.30 2.01 12.35
CA SER A 171 -0.73 0.66 12.42
C SER A 171 0.47 0.44 11.49
N GLN A 172 0.65 1.29 10.47
CA GLN A 172 1.83 1.32 9.61
C GLN A 172 2.93 2.26 10.14
N GLY A 173 2.69 2.99 11.24
CA GLY A 173 3.65 3.91 11.85
C GLY A 173 3.43 5.39 11.53
N ALA A 174 2.31 5.76 10.89
CA ALA A 174 1.98 7.17 10.70
C ALA A 174 1.71 7.85 12.04
N THR A 175 2.26 9.04 12.21
CA THR A 175 2.02 9.94 13.34
C THR A 175 1.05 11.04 12.93
N GLY A 176 0.09 11.38 13.78
CA GLY A 176 -0.89 12.44 13.50
C GLY A 176 -1.59 12.90 14.74
#